data_9d498d184dfbe79e0e02b00e781eabb5
#
_entry.id   9d498d184dfbe79e0e02b00e781eabb5
#
_cell.length_a   1.000
_cell.length_b   1.000
_cell.length_c   1.000
_cell.angle_alpha   90.00
_cell.angle_beta   90.00
_cell.angle_gamma   90.00
#
_symmetry.space_group_name_H-M   'P 1'
#
loop_
_entity.id
_entity.type
_entity.pdbx_description
1 polymer ?
#
loop_
_entity_poly.entity_id
_entity_poly.type
_entity_poly.pdbx_seq_one_letter_code
_entity_poly.pdbx_strand_id
1 'polypeptide(L)'
;PDSTKVWDLKKHFRDSVPDAVTLPQHFKSHGYTTQSIGKIFHGNGKPSKDEPSWSLPPLYDNARDKRLRYALGKNLQGNSHKEASTESAVINDDYYVDGKVCNNAIRAIEKFANSGENFFLAVGFRKPHLPFSAPKKYWDLYDERLIKLPENGSHPKGSPEIATRSWLELEGYSDIGKREPIPDNKKRKLKHGYYACVSYIDTLIGKLLLTLKKSSLDQKTVVCLWGDHGFHLGEQGLWTKANNFELSTRVPLIISIPNQKKKNRKTDALVELIDIYPTLCSACDLPIPTKVEGKSLIPLINNPESKFKPAAYSQFPRHRDKNRHSGNGDIMGYSLRTETHRYTEWRENSGGKIIS
;
A
#
# COMPACT_ATOMS: atom_id res chain seq x y z
N PRO A 1 3.73 15.51 -2.15
CA PRO A 1 4.55 15.66 -0.93
C PRO A 1 5.16 17.07 -0.76
N ASP A 2 5.51 17.76 -1.87
CA ASP A 2 6.06 19.11 -1.76
C ASP A 2 5.04 20.10 -1.19
N SER A 3 3.76 19.97 -1.52
CA SER A 3 2.68 20.77 -0.95
C SER A 3 2.49 20.49 0.55
N THR A 4 2.61 19.23 0.96
CA THR A 4 2.38 18.81 2.36
C THR A 4 3.63 18.88 3.23
N LYS A 5 4.84 18.96 2.65
CA LYS A 5 6.13 18.89 3.35
C LYS A 5 6.28 17.66 4.26
N VAL A 6 5.63 16.54 3.88
CA VAL A 6 5.70 15.26 4.59
C VAL A 6 6.41 14.25 3.70
N TRP A 7 7.65 13.93 4.07
CA TRP A 7 8.54 13.02 3.31
C TRP A 7 8.99 11.81 4.12
N ASP A 8 8.58 11.71 5.38
CA ASP A 8 8.91 10.58 6.25
C ASP A 8 7.66 9.95 6.89
N LEU A 9 7.86 8.84 7.58
CA LEU A 9 6.81 8.08 8.24
C LEU A 9 6.49 8.54 9.68
N LYS A 10 7.20 9.55 10.20
CA LYS A 10 7.09 9.98 11.60
C LYS A 10 6.29 11.27 11.74
N LYS A 11 6.40 12.16 10.75
CA LYS A 11 5.74 13.45 10.76
C LYS A 11 4.26 13.28 10.41
N HIS A 12 3.39 13.84 11.25
CA HIS A 12 1.97 13.90 10.93
C HIS A 12 1.72 14.98 9.86
N PHE A 13 0.87 14.69 8.88
CA PHE A 13 0.60 15.66 7.81
C PHE A 13 -0.04 16.95 8.34
N ARG A 14 -0.81 16.91 9.43
CA ARG A 14 -1.40 18.10 10.06
C ARG A 14 -0.37 18.99 10.76
N ASP A 15 0.83 18.51 11.05
CA ASP A 15 1.91 19.36 11.56
C ASP A 15 2.42 20.32 10.47
N SER A 16 2.21 19.99 9.20
CA SER A 16 2.58 20.83 8.05
C SER A 16 1.39 21.50 7.39
N VAL A 17 0.24 20.84 7.37
CA VAL A 17 -1.00 21.31 6.74
C VAL A 17 -2.15 21.06 7.72
N PRO A 18 -2.28 21.89 8.79
CA PRO A 18 -3.26 21.67 9.86
C PRO A 18 -4.71 21.65 9.34
N ASP A 19 -4.98 22.47 8.33
CA ASP A 19 -6.32 22.63 7.74
C ASP A 19 -6.60 21.65 6.60
N ALA A 20 -5.77 20.60 6.44
CA ALA A 20 -5.99 19.60 5.40
C ALA A 20 -7.33 18.89 5.62
N VAL A 21 -8.18 18.90 4.62
CA VAL A 21 -9.40 18.10 4.58
C VAL A 21 -9.08 16.77 3.95
N THR A 22 -9.02 15.71 4.78
CA THR A 22 -8.78 14.35 4.27
C THR A 22 -10.00 13.82 3.52
N LEU A 23 -9.78 12.80 2.67
CA LEU A 23 -10.87 12.14 1.94
C LEU A 23 -11.99 11.67 2.90
N PRO A 24 -11.73 10.89 3.97
CA PRO A 24 -12.79 10.51 4.90
C PRO A 24 -13.41 11.71 5.64
N GLN A 25 -12.64 12.75 5.97
CA GLN A 25 -13.17 13.96 6.60
C GLN A 25 -14.14 14.69 5.67
N HIS A 26 -13.87 14.73 4.37
CA HIS A 26 -14.76 15.31 3.37
C HIS A 26 -16.08 14.53 3.28
N PHE A 27 -16.02 13.20 3.23
CA PHE A 27 -17.23 12.37 3.25
C PHE A 27 -18.03 12.57 4.55
N LYS A 28 -17.35 12.65 5.70
CA LYS A 28 -17.97 12.93 7.01
C LYS A 28 -18.74 14.25 7.00
N SER A 29 -18.17 15.31 6.44
CA SER A 29 -18.85 16.62 6.32
C SER A 29 -20.07 16.63 5.39
N HIS A 30 -20.21 15.58 4.56
CA HIS A 30 -21.33 15.38 3.66
C HIS A 30 -22.29 14.27 4.13
N GLY A 31 -22.33 13.99 5.44
CA GLY A 31 -23.33 13.12 6.04
C GLY A 31 -23.00 11.61 6.00
N TYR A 32 -21.76 11.25 5.66
CA TYR A 32 -21.34 9.85 5.74
C TYR A 32 -20.80 9.51 7.13
N THR A 33 -21.17 8.35 7.66
CA THR A 33 -20.50 7.79 8.83
C THR A 33 -19.17 7.17 8.41
N THR A 34 -18.06 7.71 8.94
CA THR A 34 -16.71 7.32 8.52
C THR A 34 -16.02 6.46 9.56
N GLN A 35 -15.38 5.36 9.11
CA GLN A 35 -14.62 4.46 9.98
C GLN A 35 -13.37 3.93 9.28
N SER A 36 -12.28 3.78 10.06
CA SER A 36 -11.08 3.07 9.61
C SER A 36 -10.88 1.77 10.38
N ILE A 37 -10.47 0.72 9.67
CA ILE A 37 -10.16 -0.59 10.23
C ILE A 37 -8.82 -1.07 9.66
N GLY A 38 -7.87 -1.39 10.54
CA GLY A 38 -6.52 -1.80 10.16
C GLY A 38 -5.60 -0.62 9.84
N LYS A 39 -4.61 -0.82 8.95
CA LYS A 39 -3.57 0.17 8.66
C LYS A 39 -4.02 1.15 7.58
N ILE A 40 -4.52 2.32 7.97
CA ILE A 40 -4.84 3.43 7.04
C ILE A 40 -3.74 4.50 7.09
N PHE A 41 -3.42 5.04 8.26
CA PHE A 41 -2.27 5.93 8.44
C PHE A 41 -1.06 5.16 8.98
N HIS A 42 0.15 5.69 8.79
CA HIS A 42 1.37 5.10 9.34
C HIS A 42 1.61 5.59 10.77
N GLY A 43 2.18 4.72 11.61
CA GLY A 43 2.60 5.03 12.98
C GLY A 43 1.69 4.44 14.07
N ASN A 44 2.19 4.53 15.31
CA ASN A 44 1.47 4.10 16.52
C ASN A 44 1.23 5.35 17.39
N GLY A 45 0.14 6.05 17.20
CA GLY A 45 -0.16 7.26 17.95
C GLY A 45 -0.93 8.29 17.11
N LYS A 46 -0.64 9.60 17.31
CA LYS A 46 -1.34 10.68 16.59
C LYS A 46 -1.43 10.47 15.09
N PRO A 47 -0.34 10.07 14.36
CA PRO A 47 -0.43 9.82 12.91
C PRO A 47 -1.41 8.73 12.51
N SER A 48 -1.67 7.73 13.37
CA SER A 48 -2.59 6.63 13.06
C SER A 48 -4.04 6.92 13.35
N LYS A 49 -4.35 7.99 14.10
CA LYS A 49 -5.71 8.24 14.59
C LYS A 49 -6.47 9.27 13.78
N ASP A 50 -5.87 10.40 13.47
CA ASP A 50 -6.50 11.55 12.77
C ASP A 50 -8.01 11.72 13.07
N GLU A 51 -8.35 12.06 14.29
CA GLU A 51 -9.73 12.13 14.80
C GLU A 51 -10.71 12.92 13.91
N PRO A 52 -10.30 14.05 13.26
CA PRO A 52 -11.18 14.76 12.35
C PRO A 52 -11.71 13.91 11.18
N SER A 53 -10.94 12.92 10.75
CA SER A 53 -11.30 12.03 9.63
C SER A 53 -12.42 11.05 9.96
N TRP A 54 -12.67 10.72 11.24
CA TRP A 54 -13.48 9.58 11.60
C TRP A 54 -14.70 9.94 12.45
N SER A 55 -15.85 9.35 12.14
CA SER A 55 -17.07 9.42 12.96
C SER A 55 -17.03 8.36 14.06
N LEU A 56 -16.48 7.18 13.77
CA LEU A 56 -16.33 6.09 14.70
C LEU A 56 -14.85 5.88 15.03
N PRO A 57 -14.54 5.42 16.27
CA PRO A 57 -13.15 5.14 16.65
C PRO A 57 -12.46 4.19 15.66
N PRO A 58 -11.23 4.51 15.21
CA PRO A 58 -10.43 3.60 14.40
C PRO A 58 -10.20 2.27 15.10
N LEU A 59 -10.44 1.16 14.42
CA LEU A 59 -10.11 -0.18 14.88
C LEU A 59 -8.73 -0.55 14.36
N TYR A 60 -7.72 -0.42 15.20
CA TYR A 60 -6.34 -0.61 14.83
C TYR A 60 -5.69 -1.72 15.64
N ASP A 61 -5.23 -2.78 14.98
CA ASP A 61 -4.52 -3.87 15.64
C ASP A 61 -3.03 -3.53 15.80
N ASN A 62 -2.49 -3.80 16.98
CA ASN A 62 -1.08 -3.54 17.29
C ASN A 62 -0.15 -4.46 16.51
N ALA A 63 0.35 -3.99 15.38
CA ALA A 63 1.28 -4.76 14.54
C ALA A 63 2.62 -5.10 15.20
N ARG A 64 2.93 -4.55 16.36
CA ARG A 64 4.12 -4.92 17.14
C ARG A 64 3.89 -6.18 17.97
N ASP A 65 2.64 -6.58 18.21
CA ASP A 65 2.35 -7.86 18.84
C ASP A 65 2.82 -9.01 17.93
N LYS A 66 3.79 -9.77 18.39
CA LYS A 66 4.33 -10.94 17.67
C LYS A 66 3.25 -11.95 17.30
N ARG A 67 2.27 -12.14 18.17
CA ARG A 67 1.15 -13.09 17.98
C ARG A 67 0.25 -12.73 16.80
N LEU A 68 0.28 -11.48 16.37
CA LEU A 68 -0.44 -11.01 15.17
C LEU A 68 0.38 -11.16 13.88
N ARG A 69 1.68 -11.50 14.01
CA ARG A 69 2.62 -11.62 12.88
C ARG A 69 3.10 -13.05 12.67
N TYR A 70 3.17 -13.84 13.73
CA TYR A 70 3.70 -15.19 13.77
C TYR A 70 2.76 -16.13 14.52
N ALA A 71 2.77 -17.39 14.14
CA ALA A 71 2.01 -18.48 14.76
C ALA A 71 2.91 -19.61 15.27
N LEU A 72 4.08 -19.82 14.63
CA LEU A 72 4.97 -20.92 15.01
C LEU A 72 5.76 -20.56 16.27
N GLY A 73 5.84 -21.52 17.23
CA GLY A 73 6.48 -21.33 18.52
C GLY A 73 7.89 -20.78 18.42
N LYS A 74 8.71 -21.25 17.47
CA LYS A 74 10.09 -20.77 17.24
C LYS A 74 10.16 -19.24 16.97
N ASN A 75 9.19 -18.67 16.29
CA ASN A 75 9.12 -17.24 16.00
C ASN A 75 8.48 -16.46 17.16
N LEU A 76 7.56 -17.06 17.91
CA LEU A 76 6.94 -16.44 19.07
C LEU A 76 7.90 -16.31 20.25
N GLN A 77 8.77 -17.30 20.46
CA GLN A 77 9.73 -17.37 21.57
C GLN A 77 11.03 -16.62 21.31
N GLY A 78 11.34 -16.23 20.08
CA GLY A 78 12.54 -15.48 19.75
C GLY A 78 12.59 -14.09 20.43
N ASN A 79 13.77 -13.49 20.51
CA ASN A 79 14.02 -12.23 21.23
C ASN A 79 13.86 -10.98 20.37
N SER A 80 13.63 -11.13 19.06
CA SER A 80 13.49 -10.03 18.12
C SER A 80 12.03 -9.75 17.77
N HIS A 81 11.70 -8.51 17.43
CA HIS A 81 10.43 -8.19 16.80
C HIS A 81 10.35 -8.66 15.35
N LYS A 82 11.50 -8.86 14.70
CA LYS A 82 11.65 -9.32 13.33
C LYS A 82 12.34 -10.69 13.34
N GLU A 83 11.59 -11.73 13.66
CA GLU A 83 12.05 -13.12 13.58
C GLU A 83 12.17 -13.57 12.11
N ALA A 84 11.69 -14.74 11.74
CA ALA A 84 11.79 -15.20 10.36
C ALA A 84 11.07 -14.26 9.37
N SER A 85 11.72 -14.01 8.23
CA SER A 85 11.16 -13.21 7.13
C SER A 85 9.96 -13.86 6.47
N THR A 86 9.77 -15.17 6.66
CA THR A 86 8.67 -15.96 6.09
C THR A 86 8.11 -16.92 7.11
N GLU A 87 6.79 -17.16 7.07
CA GLU A 87 6.15 -18.18 7.89
C GLU A 87 4.97 -18.84 7.18
N SER A 88 4.97 -20.18 7.17
CA SER A 88 3.85 -21.01 6.73
C SER A 88 3.37 -21.82 7.93
N ALA A 89 2.17 -21.55 8.42
CA ALA A 89 1.58 -22.23 9.57
C ALA A 89 0.21 -22.81 9.24
N VAL A 90 -0.11 -23.99 9.82
CA VAL A 90 -1.43 -24.61 9.71
C VAL A 90 -2.37 -23.91 10.70
N ILE A 91 -3.01 -22.85 10.23
CA ILE A 91 -3.91 -21.99 11.01
C ILE A 91 -5.07 -21.50 10.15
N ASN A 92 -6.10 -20.97 10.80
CA ASN A 92 -7.24 -20.35 10.12
C ASN A 92 -6.91 -18.95 9.59
N ASP A 93 -7.74 -18.45 8.66
CA ASP A 93 -7.57 -17.13 8.03
C ASP A 93 -7.64 -15.96 9.03
N ASP A 94 -8.32 -16.12 10.14
CA ASP A 94 -8.54 -15.09 11.16
C ASP A 94 -7.42 -14.99 12.21
N TYR A 95 -6.39 -15.84 12.12
CA TYR A 95 -5.31 -15.85 13.10
C TYR A 95 -4.43 -14.59 13.03
N TYR A 96 -3.89 -14.27 11.85
CA TYR A 96 -3.03 -13.11 11.67
C TYR A 96 -3.82 -11.79 11.68
N VAL A 97 -3.10 -10.68 11.83
CA VAL A 97 -3.68 -9.33 11.92
C VAL A 97 -4.67 -9.04 10.79
N ASP A 98 -4.36 -9.43 9.56
CA ASP A 98 -5.21 -9.13 8.39
C ASP A 98 -6.54 -9.91 8.43
N GLY A 99 -6.54 -11.12 8.98
CA GLY A 99 -7.77 -11.86 9.23
C GLY A 99 -8.67 -11.18 10.27
N LYS A 100 -8.08 -10.62 11.34
CA LYS A 100 -8.81 -9.82 12.34
C LYS A 100 -9.36 -8.53 11.74
N VAL A 101 -8.58 -7.84 10.92
CA VAL A 101 -9.01 -6.66 10.14
C VAL A 101 -10.22 -7.02 9.28
N CYS A 102 -10.16 -8.15 8.55
CA CYS A 102 -11.26 -8.64 7.72
C CYS A 102 -12.54 -8.87 8.56
N ASN A 103 -12.43 -9.59 9.69
CA ASN A 103 -13.58 -9.86 10.55
C ASN A 103 -14.19 -8.58 11.14
N ASN A 104 -13.36 -7.60 11.51
CA ASN A 104 -13.84 -6.29 11.96
C ASN A 104 -14.56 -5.54 10.85
N ALA A 105 -14.03 -5.60 9.62
CA ALA A 105 -14.65 -4.94 8.46
C ALA A 105 -15.98 -5.62 8.07
N ILE A 106 -16.08 -6.94 8.15
CA ILE A 106 -17.35 -7.67 7.96
C ILE A 106 -18.40 -7.16 8.94
N ARG A 107 -18.08 -7.12 10.25
CA ARG A 107 -19.01 -6.59 11.27
C ARG A 107 -19.41 -5.14 11.03
N ALA A 108 -18.50 -4.31 10.56
CA ALA A 108 -18.81 -2.92 10.20
C ALA A 108 -19.77 -2.84 9.01
N ILE A 109 -19.55 -3.62 7.95
CA ILE A 109 -20.46 -3.69 6.79
C ILE A 109 -21.86 -4.15 7.20
N GLU A 110 -21.96 -5.19 8.02
CA GLU A 110 -23.24 -5.70 8.53
C GLU A 110 -23.96 -4.64 9.39
N LYS A 111 -23.21 -3.92 10.23
CA LYS A 111 -23.77 -2.80 11.02
C LYS A 111 -24.34 -1.69 10.14
N PHE A 112 -23.59 -1.25 9.11
CA PHE A 112 -24.05 -0.24 8.16
C PHE A 112 -25.24 -0.71 7.34
N ALA A 113 -25.30 -2.00 6.97
CA ALA A 113 -26.47 -2.57 6.29
C ALA A 113 -27.72 -2.48 7.17
N ASN A 114 -27.60 -2.74 8.46
CA ASN A 114 -28.71 -2.71 9.41
C ASN A 114 -29.16 -1.29 9.78
N SER A 115 -28.21 -0.33 9.84
CA SER A 115 -28.55 1.07 10.17
C SER A 115 -29.10 1.85 8.97
N GLY A 116 -28.77 1.43 7.74
CA GLY A 116 -29.12 2.14 6.50
C GLY A 116 -28.37 3.46 6.31
N GLU A 117 -27.37 3.75 7.14
CA GLU A 117 -26.56 4.98 7.02
C GLU A 117 -25.65 4.94 5.79
N ASN A 118 -25.45 6.09 5.16
CA ASN A 118 -24.35 6.26 4.21
C ASN A 118 -23.02 6.13 4.94
N PHE A 119 -22.09 5.35 4.40
CA PHE A 119 -20.82 5.10 5.06
C PHE A 119 -19.61 5.28 4.14
N PHE A 120 -18.48 5.67 4.76
CA PHE A 120 -17.16 5.61 4.20
C PHE A 120 -16.31 4.67 5.07
N LEU A 121 -16.04 3.47 4.58
CA LEU A 121 -15.27 2.47 5.30
C LEU A 121 -13.89 2.30 4.66
N ALA A 122 -12.84 2.67 5.39
CA ALA A 122 -11.46 2.43 4.98
C ALA A 122 -10.92 1.15 5.64
N VAL A 123 -10.52 0.17 4.83
CA VAL A 123 -9.98 -1.12 5.30
C VAL A 123 -8.54 -1.26 4.86
N GLY A 124 -7.60 -1.28 5.82
CA GLY A 124 -6.16 -1.32 5.56
C GLY A 124 -5.54 -2.66 5.96
N PHE A 125 -5.32 -3.53 4.98
CA PHE A 125 -4.53 -4.75 5.15
C PHE A 125 -3.02 -4.44 5.14
N ARG A 126 -2.22 -5.31 5.78
CA ARG A 126 -0.77 -5.18 5.84
C ARG A 126 -0.06 -6.03 4.81
N LYS A 127 -0.56 -7.24 4.54
CA LYS A 127 0.03 -8.11 3.54
C LYS A 127 -0.17 -7.55 2.12
N PRO A 128 0.82 -7.76 1.24
CA PRO A 128 2.01 -8.62 1.36
C PRO A 128 3.26 -7.98 2.00
N HIS A 129 3.15 -7.10 2.99
CA HIS A 129 4.30 -6.59 3.76
C HIS A 129 4.99 -7.70 4.57
N LEU A 130 6.30 -7.62 4.75
CA LEU A 130 7.08 -8.49 5.63
C LEU A 130 6.57 -8.50 7.10
N PRO A 131 6.75 -9.63 7.83
CA PRO A 131 7.19 -10.93 7.34
C PRO A 131 6.14 -11.51 6.40
N PHE A 132 6.55 -12.35 5.43
CA PHE A 132 5.61 -13.05 4.56
C PHE A 132 5.00 -14.23 5.30
N SER A 133 4.10 -13.93 6.23
CA SER A 133 3.37 -14.90 7.03
C SER A 133 1.95 -15.05 6.47
N ALA A 134 1.60 -16.24 6.06
CA ALA A 134 0.26 -16.60 5.57
C ALA A 134 -0.09 -18.01 6.04
N PRO A 135 -1.40 -18.36 6.19
CA PRO A 135 -1.82 -19.73 6.44
C PRO A 135 -1.28 -20.68 5.38
N LYS A 136 -0.87 -21.90 5.80
CA LYS A 136 -0.20 -22.90 4.94
C LYS A 136 -0.95 -23.17 3.64
N LYS A 137 -2.27 -23.21 3.65
CA LYS A 137 -3.09 -23.47 2.45
C LYS A 137 -2.82 -22.50 1.28
N TYR A 138 -2.36 -21.28 1.54
CA TYR A 138 -1.99 -20.30 0.49
C TYR A 138 -0.58 -20.55 -0.04
N TRP A 139 0.32 -21.09 0.78
CA TRP A 139 1.62 -21.54 0.34
C TRP A 139 1.49 -22.76 -0.58
N ASP A 140 0.59 -23.69 -0.24
CA ASP A 140 0.36 -24.91 -1.00
C ASP A 140 -0.23 -24.68 -2.41
N LEU A 141 -0.67 -23.45 -2.71
CA LEU A 141 -1.11 -23.07 -4.06
C LEU A 141 0.05 -22.98 -5.08
N TYR A 142 1.28 -22.88 -4.60
CA TYR A 142 2.46 -22.63 -5.43
C TYR A 142 3.54 -23.68 -5.17
N ASP A 143 4.13 -24.23 -6.22
CA ASP A 143 5.35 -25.05 -6.11
C ASP A 143 6.58 -24.12 -6.11
N GLU A 144 7.29 -24.08 -4.98
CA GLU A 144 8.49 -23.25 -4.81
C GLU A 144 9.55 -23.52 -5.88
N ARG A 145 9.65 -24.78 -6.36
CA ARG A 145 10.62 -25.20 -7.38
C ARG A 145 10.37 -24.54 -8.74
N LEU A 146 9.10 -24.16 -9.02
CA LEU A 146 8.69 -23.51 -10.26
C LEU A 146 8.78 -21.98 -10.20
N ILE A 147 9.09 -21.41 -9.03
CA ILE A 147 9.19 -19.96 -8.87
C ILE A 147 10.49 -19.47 -9.52
N LYS A 148 10.34 -18.74 -10.61
CA LYS A 148 11.45 -18.12 -11.32
C LYS A 148 12.01 -16.91 -10.56
N LEU A 149 13.32 -16.83 -10.47
CA LEU A 149 14.01 -15.61 -10.02
C LEU A 149 14.04 -14.59 -11.17
N PRO A 150 14.15 -13.29 -10.86
CA PRO A 150 14.21 -12.27 -11.90
C PRO A 150 15.49 -12.39 -12.72
N GLU A 151 15.37 -12.26 -14.04
CA GLU A 151 16.52 -12.25 -14.97
C GLU A 151 17.41 -11.01 -14.78
N ASN A 152 16.81 -9.88 -14.40
CA ASN A 152 17.48 -8.61 -14.10
C ASN A 152 17.84 -8.47 -12.62
N GLY A 153 18.38 -9.51 -12.01
CA GLY A 153 18.72 -9.57 -10.57
C GLY A 153 19.94 -8.73 -10.14
N SER A 154 20.48 -7.87 -11.01
CA SER A 154 21.59 -6.95 -10.71
C SER A 154 21.19 -5.49 -10.95
N HIS A 155 21.96 -4.55 -10.36
CA HIS A 155 21.74 -3.13 -10.60
C HIS A 155 21.88 -2.77 -12.09
N PRO A 156 21.03 -1.87 -12.63
CA PRO A 156 21.16 -1.43 -14.01
C PRO A 156 22.54 -0.81 -14.27
N LYS A 157 23.17 -1.18 -15.39
CA LYS A 157 24.48 -0.63 -15.78
C LYS A 157 24.39 0.89 -15.91
N GLY A 158 25.34 1.60 -15.32
CA GLY A 158 25.41 3.07 -15.35
C GLY A 158 24.39 3.79 -14.43
N SER A 159 23.57 3.07 -13.66
CA SER A 159 22.70 3.74 -12.69
C SER A 159 23.52 4.37 -11.56
N PRO A 160 23.18 5.61 -11.12
CA PRO A 160 23.88 6.21 -10.00
C PRO A 160 23.58 5.42 -8.71
N GLU A 161 24.59 5.28 -7.85
CA GLU A 161 24.48 4.53 -6.59
C GLU A 161 23.28 4.96 -5.75
N ILE A 162 22.98 6.24 -5.71
CA ILE A 162 21.86 6.79 -4.95
C ILE A 162 20.51 6.20 -5.34
N ALA A 163 20.33 5.82 -6.61
CA ALA A 163 19.10 5.22 -7.12
C ALA A 163 18.91 3.77 -6.64
N THR A 164 20.00 3.03 -6.47
CA THR A 164 20.02 1.58 -6.19
C THR A 164 20.26 1.24 -4.72
N ARG A 165 20.35 2.24 -3.83
CA ARG A 165 20.51 1.99 -2.39
C ARG A 165 19.35 1.18 -1.83
N SER A 166 19.67 0.09 -1.14
CA SER A 166 18.71 -0.74 -0.43
C SER A 166 18.11 -0.01 0.77
N TRP A 167 16.84 -0.27 1.06
CA TRP A 167 16.18 0.20 2.30
C TRP A 167 16.54 -0.63 3.53
N LEU A 168 17.27 -1.75 3.36
CA LEU A 168 17.72 -2.66 4.42
C LEU A 168 16.58 -3.22 5.32
N GLU A 169 15.31 -3.08 4.92
CA GLU A 169 14.18 -3.55 5.73
C GLU A 169 14.20 -5.08 5.90
N LEU A 170 14.56 -5.79 4.83
CA LEU A 170 14.66 -7.24 4.82
C LEU A 170 15.79 -7.75 5.72
N GLU A 171 16.93 -7.06 5.77
CA GLU A 171 18.08 -7.40 6.62
C GLU A 171 17.79 -7.28 8.12
N GLY A 172 16.66 -6.69 8.48
CA GLY A 172 16.22 -6.65 9.88
C GLY A 172 15.65 -7.98 10.38
N TYR A 173 15.43 -8.99 9.52
CA TYR A 173 14.88 -10.28 9.90
C TYR A 173 16.00 -11.26 10.29
N SER A 174 15.75 -12.08 11.32
CA SER A 174 16.76 -12.96 11.94
C SER A 174 17.34 -14.01 10.99
N ASP A 175 16.63 -14.36 9.93
CA ASP A 175 16.99 -15.35 8.94
C ASP A 175 17.57 -14.76 7.63
N ILE A 176 17.96 -13.48 7.66
CA ILE A 176 18.59 -12.76 6.55
C ILE A 176 19.96 -12.24 6.99
N GLY A 177 21.00 -12.53 6.21
CA GLY A 177 22.35 -12.01 6.43
C GLY A 177 22.40 -10.49 6.22
N LYS A 178 23.18 -9.79 7.05
CA LYS A 178 23.37 -8.36 6.93
C LYS A 178 24.43 -8.05 5.89
N ARG A 179 24.09 -7.27 4.86
CA ARG A 179 24.99 -6.88 3.77
C ARG A 179 25.60 -8.07 3.01
N GLU A 180 24.92 -9.21 3.06
CA GLU A 180 25.33 -10.43 2.37
C GLU A 180 24.39 -10.71 1.19
N PRO A 181 24.89 -11.30 0.10
CA PRO A 181 24.03 -11.76 -0.99
C PRO A 181 23.03 -12.80 -0.49
N ILE A 182 21.76 -12.61 -0.81
CA ILE A 182 20.71 -13.56 -0.45
C ILE A 182 20.85 -14.80 -1.35
N PRO A 183 20.99 -16.02 -0.81
CA PRO A 183 21.08 -17.24 -1.62
C PRO A 183 19.80 -17.50 -2.43
N ASP A 184 19.91 -18.13 -3.58
CA ASP A 184 18.79 -18.31 -4.51
C ASP A 184 17.62 -19.13 -3.95
N ASN A 185 17.91 -20.15 -3.14
CA ASN A 185 16.86 -20.87 -2.42
C ASN A 185 16.09 -19.94 -1.47
N LYS A 186 16.78 -19.03 -0.80
CA LYS A 186 16.14 -18.04 0.10
C LYS A 186 15.35 -17.00 -0.69
N LYS A 187 15.86 -16.55 -1.85
CA LYS A 187 15.11 -15.66 -2.76
C LYS A 187 13.81 -16.32 -3.22
N ARG A 188 13.85 -17.61 -3.63
CA ARG A 188 12.63 -18.36 -4.02
C ARG A 188 11.65 -18.45 -2.87
N LYS A 189 12.13 -18.77 -1.67
CA LYS A 189 11.28 -18.83 -0.47
C LYS A 189 10.61 -17.49 -0.13
N LEU A 190 11.34 -16.40 -0.22
CA LEU A 190 10.80 -15.05 -0.04
C LEU A 190 9.70 -14.75 -1.07
N LYS A 191 9.97 -15.04 -2.33
CA LYS A 191 9.02 -14.83 -3.42
C LYS A 191 7.78 -15.72 -3.28
N HIS A 192 7.96 -16.98 -2.87
CA HIS A 192 6.88 -17.90 -2.52
C HIS A 192 5.98 -17.32 -1.41
N GLY A 193 6.60 -16.86 -0.32
CA GLY A 193 5.86 -16.22 0.78
C GLY A 193 5.11 -14.96 0.38
N TYR A 194 5.67 -14.17 -0.54
CA TYR A 194 4.97 -13.01 -1.10
C TYR A 194 3.72 -13.44 -1.87
N TYR A 195 3.82 -14.45 -2.75
CA TYR A 195 2.68 -14.99 -3.50
C TYR A 195 1.59 -15.54 -2.57
N ALA A 196 1.99 -16.31 -1.55
CA ALA A 196 1.06 -16.80 -0.54
C ALA A 196 0.32 -15.68 0.19
N CYS A 197 1.03 -14.59 0.53
CA CYS A 197 0.43 -13.40 1.15
C CYS A 197 -0.56 -12.70 0.20
N VAL A 198 -0.26 -12.61 -1.10
CA VAL A 198 -1.19 -12.02 -2.08
C VAL A 198 -2.47 -12.85 -2.16
N SER A 199 -2.37 -14.18 -2.30
CA SER A 199 -3.55 -15.07 -2.33
C SER A 199 -4.36 -15.02 -1.02
N TYR A 200 -3.68 -14.88 0.10
CA TYR A 200 -4.35 -14.69 1.40
C TYR A 200 -5.18 -13.40 1.42
N ILE A 201 -4.62 -12.27 1.01
CA ILE A 201 -5.35 -10.99 0.96
C ILE A 201 -6.48 -11.03 -0.06
N ASP A 202 -6.27 -11.63 -1.23
CA ASP A 202 -7.32 -11.82 -2.23
C ASP A 202 -8.53 -12.53 -1.64
N THR A 203 -8.30 -13.61 -0.88
CA THR A 203 -9.37 -14.33 -0.16
C THR A 203 -10.08 -13.43 0.87
N LEU A 204 -9.34 -12.62 1.64
CA LEU A 204 -9.96 -11.72 2.62
C LEU A 204 -10.80 -10.64 1.94
N ILE A 205 -10.31 -10.06 0.84
CA ILE A 205 -11.07 -9.11 0.01
C ILE A 205 -12.34 -9.79 -0.53
N GLY A 206 -12.22 -11.02 -1.03
CA GLY A 206 -13.37 -11.82 -1.49
C GLY A 206 -14.46 -11.97 -0.41
N LYS A 207 -14.07 -12.16 0.86
CA LYS A 207 -15.02 -12.21 1.99
C LYS A 207 -15.75 -10.89 2.19
N LEU A 208 -15.05 -9.74 2.08
CA LEU A 208 -15.67 -8.41 2.18
C LEU A 208 -16.67 -8.17 1.06
N LEU A 209 -16.29 -8.47 -0.20
CA LEU A 209 -17.18 -8.34 -1.36
C LEU A 209 -18.40 -9.23 -1.24
N LEU A 210 -18.22 -10.46 -0.75
CA LEU A 210 -19.33 -11.38 -0.49
C LEU A 210 -20.27 -10.84 0.61
N THR A 211 -19.72 -10.20 1.63
CA THR A 211 -20.53 -9.58 2.70
C THR A 211 -21.35 -8.41 2.14
N LEU A 212 -20.75 -7.52 1.34
CA LEU A 212 -21.51 -6.45 0.66
C LEU A 212 -22.66 -7.02 -0.14
N LYS A 213 -22.40 -8.09 -0.90
CA LYS A 213 -23.45 -8.76 -1.71
C LYS A 213 -24.56 -9.36 -0.84
N LYS A 214 -24.21 -10.11 0.20
CA LYS A 214 -25.18 -10.72 1.13
C LYS A 214 -26.02 -9.68 1.87
N SER A 215 -25.46 -8.50 2.11
CA SER A 215 -26.13 -7.37 2.76
C SER A 215 -26.88 -6.47 1.77
N SER A 216 -26.97 -6.83 0.48
CA SER A 216 -27.59 -6.01 -0.59
C SER A 216 -27.02 -4.61 -0.73
N LEU A 217 -25.73 -4.43 -0.37
CA LEU A 217 -24.98 -3.18 -0.47
C LEU A 217 -24.11 -3.09 -1.72
N ASP A 218 -23.86 -4.19 -2.43
CA ASP A 218 -22.99 -4.24 -3.59
C ASP A 218 -23.44 -3.33 -4.75
N GLN A 219 -24.76 -3.13 -4.92
CA GLN A 219 -25.31 -2.22 -5.93
C GLN A 219 -25.44 -0.77 -5.45
N LYS A 220 -24.98 -0.46 -4.25
CA LYS A 220 -25.06 0.88 -3.63
C LYS A 220 -23.69 1.36 -3.13
N THR A 221 -22.65 0.55 -3.24
CA THR A 221 -21.33 0.86 -2.68
C THR A 221 -20.29 0.99 -3.78
N VAL A 222 -19.60 2.12 -3.84
CA VAL A 222 -18.38 2.27 -4.63
C VAL A 222 -17.26 1.52 -3.92
N VAL A 223 -16.58 0.63 -4.63
CA VAL A 223 -15.42 -0.10 -4.11
C VAL A 223 -14.17 0.37 -4.82
N CYS A 224 -13.19 0.84 -4.05
CA CYS A 224 -11.88 1.24 -4.56
C CYS A 224 -10.79 0.45 -3.83
N LEU A 225 -10.01 -0.33 -4.58
CA LEU A 225 -8.89 -1.12 -4.10
C LEU A 225 -7.60 -0.62 -4.73
N TRP A 226 -6.58 -0.38 -3.91
CA TRP A 226 -5.22 -0.04 -4.40
C TRP A 226 -4.12 -0.52 -3.47
N GLY A 227 -2.89 -0.60 -3.99
CA GLY A 227 -1.68 -0.72 -3.17
C GLY A 227 -1.14 0.67 -2.81
N ASP A 228 -0.59 0.84 -1.60
CA ASP A 228 0.04 2.09 -1.15
C ASP A 228 1.41 2.32 -1.82
N HIS A 229 2.11 1.24 -2.16
CA HIS A 229 3.35 1.18 -2.93
C HIS A 229 3.53 -0.22 -3.54
N GLY A 230 4.38 -0.33 -4.51
CA GLY A 230 4.79 -1.61 -5.07
C GLY A 230 5.89 -2.30 -4.24
N PHE A 231 6.57 -3.31 -4.83
CA PHE A 231 7.55 -4.11 -4.10
C PHE A 231 8.54 -4.79 -5.05
N HIS A 232 9.82 -4.79 -4.70
CA HIS A 232 10.87 -5.57 -5.38
C HIS A 232 11.05 -6.93 -4.70
N LEU A 233 11.22 -7.95 -5.53
CA LEU A 233 11.46 -9.34 -5.12
C LEU A 233 12.77 -9.87 -5.73
N GLY A 234 13.79 -9.02 -5.81
CA GLY A 234 15.11 -9.31 -6.35
C GLY A 234 15.39 -8.62 -7.70
N GLU A 235 14.39 -8.02 -8.34
CA GLU A 235 14.60 -7.27 -9.57
C GLU A 235 15.53 -6.07 -9.32
N GLN A 236 16.40 -5.75 -10.28
CA GLN A 236 17.49 -4.78 -10.19
C GLN A 236 18.41 -4.97 -8.96
N GLY A 237 18.48 -6.20 -8.41
CA GLY A 237 19.21 -6.48 -7.18
C GLY A 237 18.59 -5.88 -5.92
N LEU A 238 17.34 -5.39 -5.99
CA LEU A 238 16.65 -4.72 -4.90
C LEU A 238 15.61 -5.61 -4.25
N TRP A 239 15.37 -5.37 -2.98
CA TRP A 239 14.31 -5.98 -2.19
C TRP A 239 13.48 -4.91 -1.53
N THR A 240 12.20 -5.20 -1.31
CA THR A 240 11.24 -4.30 -0.67
C THR A 240 10.85 -3.10 -1.57
N LYS A 241 10.85 -1.90 -1.03
CA LYS A 241 10.37 -0.66 -1.65
C LYS A 241 11.34 0.47 -1.33
N ALA A 242 10.86 1.70 -1.34
CA ALA A 242 11.62 2.88 -0.95
C ALA A 242 12.65 3.32 -2.01
N ASN A 243 12.19 3.38 -3.25
CA ASN A 243 12.93 3.90 -4.40
C ASN A 243 11.94 4.39 -5.47
N ASN A 244 12.47 4.96 -6.57
CA ASN A 244 11.68 5.51 -7.67
C ASN A 244 11.53 4.57 -8.88
N PHE A 245 11.95 3.30 -8.77
CA PHE A 245 11.77 2.33 -9.85
C PHE A 245 10.29 1.95 -10.04
N GLU A 246 9.95 1.48 -11.25
CA GLU A 246 8.61 1.09 -11.64
C GLU A 246 7.94 0.14 -10.64
N LEU A 247 8.66 -0.89 -10.19
CA LEU A 247 8.12 -1.90 -9.26
C LEU A 247 7.81 -1.36 -7.86
N SER A 248 8.39 -0.22 -7.46
CA SER A 248 8.05 0.44 -6.19
C SER A 248 6.91 1.45 -6.33
N THR A 249 6.71 2.03 -7.50
CA THR A 249 5.78 3.16 -7.70
C THR A 249 4.50 2.77 -8.41
N ARG A 250 4.54 1.73 -9.28
CA ARG A 250 3.35 1.21 -9.94
C ARG A 250 2.62 0.23 -9.02
N VAL A 251 1.34 0.48 -8.80
CA VAL A 251 0.48 -0.31 -7.90
C VAL A 251 -0.80 -0.74 -8.61
N PRO A 252 -1.44 -1.83 -8.17
CA PRO A 252 -2.79 -2.13 -8.62
C PRO A 252 -3.76 -1.02 -8.18
N LEU A 253 -4.70 -0.67 -9.06
CA LEU A 253 -5.83 0.19 -8.77
C LEU A 253 -7.07 -0.40 -9.45
N ILE A 254 -8.09 -0.72 -8.68
CA ILE A 254 -9.36 -1.29 -9.17
C ILE A 254 -10.50 -0.47 -8.59
N ILE A 255 -11.37 0.04 -9.44
CA ILE A 255 -12.55 0.81 -9.03
C ILE A 255 -13.79 0.16 -9.61
N SER A 256 -14.79 -0.09 -8.76
CA SER A 256 -16.10 -0.59 -9.13
C SER A 256 -17.16 0.41 -8.65
N ILE A 257 -17.94 0.92 -9.60
CA ILE A 257 -19.04 1.86 -9.33
C ILE A 257 -20.36 1.15 -9.57
N PRO A 258 -21.36 1.29 -8.69
CA PRO A 258 -22.70 0.75 -8.91
C PRO A 258 -23.29 1.22 -10.24
N ASN A 259 -24.06 0.34 -10.89
CA ASN A 259 -24.74 0.63 -12.16
C ASN A 259 -23.82 1.01 -13.34
N GLN A 260 -22.53 0.73 -13.25
CA GLN A 260 -21.59 0.98 -14.34
C GLN A 260 -21.97 0.15 -15.58
N LYS A 261 -22.15 0.82 -16.71
CA LYS A 261 -22.57 0.20 -17.97
C LYS A 261 -21.52 -0.74 -18.57
N LYS A 262 -20.22 -0.39 -18.42
CA LYS A 262 -19.09 -1.17 -18.94
C LYS A 262 -18.30 -1.75 -17.78
N LYS A 263 -18.40 -3.08 -17.57
CA LYS A 263 -17.68 -3.82 -16.53
C LYS A 263 -16.45 -4.54 -17.12
N ASN A 264 -15.55 -4.98 -16.25
CA ASN A 264 -14.35 -5.77 -16.62
C ASN A 264 -13.46 -5.09 -17.68
N ARG A 265 -13.28 -3.80 -17.56
CA ARG A 265 -12.42 -3.02 -18.46
C ARG A 265 -11.07 -2.73 -17.78
N LYS A 266 -10.05 -2.58 -18.62
CA LYS A 266 -8.71 -2.17 -18.22
C LYS A 266 -8.33 -0.94 -19.05
N THR A 267 -7.45 -0.12 -18.49
CA THR A 267 -6.80 0.98 -19.19
C THR A 267 -5.32 1.00 -18.84
N ASP A 268 -4.48 1.37 -19.81
CA ASP A 268 -3.06 1.62 -19.62
C ASP A 268 -2.74 3.10 -19.39
N ALA A 269 -3.79 3.94 -19.29
CA ALA A 269 -3.64 5.37 -19.02
C ALA A 269 -2.85 5.61 -17.72
N LEU A 270 -1.97 6.59 -17.74
CA LEU A 270 -1.20 6.99 -16.57
C LEU A 270 -2.10 7.72 -15.57
N VAL A 271 -2.14 7.19 -14.36
CA VAL A 271 -2.91 7.72 -13.23
C VAL A 271 -2.03 7.79 -11.98
N GLU A 272 -2.47 8.57 -11.00
CA GLU A 272 -1.75 8.75 -9.74
C GLU A 272 -2.69 8.51 -8.55
N LEU A 273 -2.17 8.12 -7.39
CA LEU A 273 -3.01 7.89 -6.20
C LEU A 273 -3.76 9.15 -5.73
N ILE A 274 -3.25 10.35 -6.05
CA ILE A 274 -3.96 11.62 -5.79
C ILE A 274 -5.28 11.74 -6.58
N ASP A 275 -5.44 10.97 -7.65
CA ASP A 275 -6.66 10.96 -8.49
C ASP A 275 -7.82 10.21 -7.83
N ILE A 276 -7.54 9.40 -6.79
CA ILE A 276 -8.57 8.64 -6.06
C ILE A 276 -9.53 9.59 -5.35
N TYR A 277 -9.03 10.64 -4.70
CA TYR A 277 -9.87 11.59 -3.96
C TYR A 277 -10.95 12.20 -4.85
N PRO A 278 -10.62 12.93 -5.92
CA PRO A 278 -11.65 13.53 -6.79
C PRO A 278 -12.51 12.48 -7.50
N THR A 279 -11.97 11.27 -7.73
CA THR A 279 -12.76 10.18 -8.33
C THR A 279 -13.86 9.70 -7.41
N LEU A 280 -13.56 9.47 -6.13
CA LEU A 280 -14.55 9.02 -5.16
C LEU A 280 -15.59 10.12 -4.88
N CYS A 281 -15.17 11.40 -4.84
CA CYS A 281 -16.13 12.50 -4.78
C CYS A 281 -17.09 12.46 -5.97
N SER A 282 -16.56 12.40 -7.20
CA SER A 282 -17.39 12.35 -8.41
C SER A 282 -18.29 11.11 -8.47
N ALA A 283 -17.80 9.96 -8.00
CA ALA A 283 -18.56 8.70 -8.00
C ALA A 283 -19.72 8.70 -6.98
N CYS A 284 -19.68 9.58 -6.00
CA CYS A 284 -20.68 9.74 -4.94
C CYS A 284 -21.44 11.09 -5.05
N ASP A 285 -21.36 11.78 -6.19
CA ASP A 285 -22.01 13.08 -6.44
C ASP A 285 -21.67 14.15 -5.39
N LEU A 286 -20.45 14.10 -4.84
CA LEU A 286 -19.94 15.09 -3.90
C LEU A 286 -19.07 16.14 -4.61
N PRO A 287 -19.08 17.41 -4.14
CA PRO A 287 -18.20 18.44 -4.68
C PRO A 287 -16.73 18.08 -4.45
N ILE A 288 -15.87 18.37 -5.43
CA ILE A 288 -14.42 18.18 -5.29
C ILE A 288 -13.84 19.42 -4.59
N PRO A 289 -13.13 19.28 -3.46
CA PRO A 289 -12.49 20.42 -2.80
C PRO A 289 -11.46 21.11 -3.72
N THR A 290 -11.44 22.44 -3.71
CA THR A 290 -10.57 23.24 -4.60
C THR A 290 -9.06 23.01 -4.41
N LYS A 291 -8.64 22.55 -3.22
CA LYS A 291 -7.23 22.25 -2.92
C LYS A 291 -6.78 20.86 -3.35
N VAL A 292 -7.65 20.05 -3.97
CA VAL A 292 -7.30 18.71 -4.44
C VAL A 292 -6.60 18.81 -5.80
N GLU A 293 -5.37 18.31 -5.90
CA GLU A 293 -4.54 18.40 -7.11
C GLU A 293 -4.82 17.27 -8.13
N GLY A 294 -5.46 16.18 -7.71
CA GLY A 294 -5.78 15.04 -8.56
C GLY A 294 -6.88 15.34 -9.57
N LYS A 295 -7.03 14.45 -10.55
CA LYS A 295 -8.09 14.48 -11.56
C LYS A 295 -9.01 13.27 -11.42
N SER A 296 -10.33 13.48 -11.51
CA SER A 296 -11.30 12.37 -11.46
C SER A 296 -11.07 11.36 -12.60
N LEU A 297 -11.05 10.08 -12.25
CA LEU A 297 -10.91 8.96 -13.19
C LEU A 297 -12.25 8.57 -13.85
N ILE A 298 -13.35 9.24 -13.57
CA ILE A 298 -14.66 8.96 -14.16
C ILE A 298 -14.62 8.95 -15.70
N PRO A 299 -13.89 9.86 -16.39
CA PRO A 299 -13.76 9.77 -17.85
C PRO A 299 -13.14 8.45 -18.32
N LEU A 300 -12.10 7.93 -17.64
CA LEU A 300 -11.48 6.64 -17.96
C LEU A 300 -12.39 5.45 -17.62
N ILE A 301 -13.15 5.53 -16.54
CA ILE A 301 -14.13 4.50 -16.17
C ILE A 301 -15.21 4.38 -17.22
N ASN A 302 -15.67 5.51 -17.80
CA ASN A 302 -16.67 5.54 -18.86
C ASN A 302 -16.09 5.13 -20.22
N ASN A 303 -14.87 5.57 -20.53
CA ASN A 303 -14.15 5.22 -21.75
C ASN A 303 -12.65 4.98 -21.47
N PRO A 304 -12.21 3.71 -21.31
CA PRO A 304 -10.83 3.35 -21.00
C PRO A 304 -9.77 3.84 -22.00
N GLU A 305 -10.16 4.13 -23.23
CA GLU A 305 -9.28 4.62 -24.30
C GLU A 305 -9.10 6.15 -24.28
N SER A 306 -9.77 6.85 -23.37
CA SER A 306 -9.64 8.31 -23.27
C SER A 306 -8.22 8.73 -22.93
N LYS A 307 -7.71 9.76 -23.57
CA LYS A 307 -6.49 10.44 -23.14
C LYS A 307 -6.68 11.05 -21.76
N PHE A 308 -5.71 10.90 -20.88
CA PHE A 308 -5.79 11.40 -19.50
C PHE A 308 -4.60 12.26 -19.12
N LYS A 309 -3.56 11.67 -18.54
CA LYS A 309 -2.33 12.37 -18.16
C LYS A 309 -1.17 11.97 -19.08
N PRO A 310 -0.31 12.91 -19.50
CA PRO A 310 0.89 12.57 -20.28
C PRO A 310 1.96 11.89 -19.43
N ALA A 311 1.92 12.09 -18.11
CA ALA A 311 2.88 11.53 -17.16
C ALA A 311 2.28 11.31 -15.78
N ALA A 312 2.87 10.38 -15.02
CA ALA A 312 2.66 10.19 -13.59
C ALA A 312 3.94 10.54 -12.84
N TYR A 313 3.79 11.18 -11.68
CA TYR A 313 4.91 11.68 -10.87
C TYR A 313 5.03 10.89 -9.57
N SER A 314 6.27 10.70 -9.15
CA SER A 314 6.59 10.16 -7.83
C SER A 314 7.86 10.79 -7.29
N GLN A 315 8.03 10.78 -5.97
CA GLN A 315 9.25 11.27 -5.34
C GLN A 315 9.60 10.43 -4.13
N PHE A 316 10.90 10.32 -3.88
CA PHE A 316 11.42 9.59 -2.73
C PHE A 316 12.69 10.24 -2.17
N PRO A 317 12.76 10.52 -0.84
CA PRO A 317 13.93 11.15 -0.24
C PRO A 317 15.09 10.17 -0.04
N ARG A 318 16.32 10.69 -0.09
CA ARG A 318 17.56 10.00 0.25
C ARG A 318 18.43 10.85 1.17
N HIS A 319 19.30 10.20 1.93
CA HIS A 319 20.33 10.87 2.69
C HIS A 319 21.66 10.84 1.93
N ARG A 320 22.51 11.87 2.14
CA ARG A 320 23.91 11.83 1.68
C ARG A 320 24.67 10.74 2.39
N ASP A 321 24.46 10.62 3.71
CA ASP A 321 24.99 9.51 4.49
C ASP A 321 24.31 8.20 4.09
N LYS A 322 25.10 7.29 3.54
CA LYS A 322 24.66 5.96 3.06
C LYS A 322 24.12 5.06 4.17
N ASN A 323 24.49 5.31 5.41
CA ASN A 323 24.06 4.53 6.57
C ASN A 323 22.74 5.04 7.17
N ARG A 324 22.24 6.19 6.71
CA ARG A 324 21.00 6.76 7.18
C ARG A 324 19.86 6.46 6.20
N HIS A 325 18.85 5.74 6.68
CA HIS A 325 17.74 5.23 5.84
C HIS A 325 16.36 5.78 6.23
N SER A 326 16.27 6.69 7.20
CA SER A 326 14.99 7.21 7.69
C SER A 326 15.05 8.69 8.04
N GLY A 327 13.92 9.37 7.91
CA GLY A 327 13.75 10.80 8.17
C GLY A 327 13.77 11.64 6.89
N ASN A 328 13.72 12.96 7.04
CA ASN A 328 13.81 13.89 5.92
C ASN A 328 15.18 13.76 5.26
N GLY A 329 15.21 13.34 4.01
CA GLY A 329 16.45 13.20 3.25
C GLY A 329 17.04 14.56 2.87
N ASP A 330 18.37 14.60 2.68
CA ASP A 330 19.09 15.77 2.16
C ASP A 330 18.93 15.91 0.65
N ILE A 331 18.46 14.85 0.01
CA ILE A 331 18.32 14.69 -1.43
C ILE A 331 16.92 14.15 -1.74
N MET A 332 16.30 14.70 -2.77
CA MET A 332 15.01 14.22 -3.27
C MET A 332 15.19 13.65 -4.68
N GLY A 333 14.70 12.43 -4.90
CA GLY A 333 14.55 11.85 -6.22
C GLY A 333 13.17 12.17 -6.77
N TYR A 334 13.09 12.97 -7.82
CA TYR A 334 11.86 13.25 -8.56
C TYR A 334 11.79 12.35 -9.77
N SER A 335 10.73 11.59 -9.91
CA SER A 335 10.54 10.66 -11.01
C SER A 335 9.29 10.99 -11.82
N LEU A 336 9.46 10.99 -13.13
CA LEU A 336 8.41 11.17 -14.11
C LEU A 336 8.28 9.89 -14.95
N ARG A 337 7.09 9.34 -15.06
CA ARG A 337 6.76 8.17 -15.87
C ARG A 337 5.85 8.60 -17.00
N THR A 338 6.34 8.49 -18.23
CA THR A 338 5.54 8.64 -19.45
C THR A 338 5.06 7.27 -19.92
N GLU A 339 4.36 7.18 -21.04
CA GLU A 339 3.91 5.90 -21.62
C GLU A 339 5.06 4.92 -21.87
N THR A 340 6.22 5.42 -22.31
CA THR A 340 7.36 4.59 -22.74
C THR A 340 8.60 4.71 -21.87
N HIS A 341 8.77 5.79 -21.12
CA HIS A 341 9.98 6.08 -20.36
C HIS A 341 9.72 6.41 -18.90
N ARG A 342 10.72 6.16 -18.09
CA ARG A 342 10.84 6.69 -16.74
C ARG A 342 12.13 7.47 -16.62
N TYR A 343 12.04 8.71 -16.21
CA TYR A 343 13.17 9.58 -15.87
C TYR A 343 13.16 9.84 -14.37
N THR A 344 14.32 9.79 -13.72
CA THR A 344 14.46 10.17 -12.31
C THR A 344 15.64 11.11 -12.16
N GLU A 345 15.40 12.23 -11.51
CA GLU A 345 16.37 13.27 -11.24
C GLU A 345 16.57 13.38 -9.73
N TRP A 346 17.83 13.48 -9.32
CA TRP A 346 18.19 13.62 -7.91
C TRP A 346 18.64 15.05 -7.63
N ARG A 347 17.97 15.72 -6.70
CA ARG A 347 18.23 17.12 -6.32
C ARG A 347 18.48 17.27 -4.83
N GLU A 348 19.30 18.25 -4.48
CA GLU A 348 19.46 18.70 -3.10
C GLU A 348 18.17 19.37 -2.61
N ASN A 349 17.71 19.00 -1.41
CA ASN A 349 16.53 19.60 -0.80
C ASN A 349 16.74 21.08 -0.42
N SER A 350 17.99 21.49 -0.17
CA SER A 350 18.34 22.84 0.29
C SER A 350 18.46 23.90 -0.80
N GLY A 351 18.64 23.52 -2.06
CA GLY A 351 18.90 24.50 -3.11
C GLY A 351 18.50 24.06 -4.51
N GLY A 352 17.87 22.92 -4.64
CA GLY A 352 17.40 22.42 -5.93
C GLY A 352 18.51 22.03 -6.91
N LYS A 353 19.80 22.02 -6.50
CA LYS A 353 20.91 21.62 -7.36
C LYS A 353 20.77 20.16 -7.78
N ILE A 354 20.85 19.92 -9.08
CA ILE A 354 20.86 18.56 -9.65
C ILE A 354 22.20 17.91 -9.32
N ILE A 355 22.16 16.67 -8.81
CA ILE A 355 23.35 15.88 -8.45
C ILE A 355 23.46 14.59 -9.27
N SER A 356 22.39 14.13 -9.88
CA SER A 356 22.35 13.00 -10.83
C SER A 356 21.01 12.95 -11.58
#